data_134c6155906ace6c59100ea0260afb5f
#
_entry.id   134c6155906ace6c59100ea0260afb5f
#
_cell.length_a   1.000
_cell.length_b   1.000
_cell.length_c   1.000
_cell.angle_alpha   90.00
_cell.angle_beta   90.00
_cell.angle_gamma   90.00
#
_symmetry.space_group_name_H-M   'P 1'
#
loop_
_entity.id
_entity.type
_entity.pdbx_description
1 polymer ?
#
loop_
_entity_poly.entity_id
_entity_poly.type
_entity_poly.pdbx_seq_one_letter_code
_entity_poly.pdbx_strand_id
1 'polypeptide(L)'
;MDVLSRARLFEATIEKAAKSEGVDPLILWTIAYNETRFRPWLTSPKNAQGLMQFMPATAARFGLTNPYEPTSSLYAAAKYVKYLGRLFDWRLESVLAAYNAGEGTVSAYLYGRNLKSNGRLINASQRRTVNGLPPYKETLGYVSQGVQVYRWLKQQGRFGTPPTPFAAEKYPRSEREIKATEVQESKAILVFYDPRTGRRSLISRETSDEPQKLSFGPVIVGQNIPTNSARRARSTFAGEISLSTHER
;
A
#
# COMPACT_ATOMS: atom_id res chain seq x y z
N MET A 1 -16.69 19.64 20.66
CA MET A 1 -15.21 19.75 20.62
C MET A 1 -14.80 20.04 19.19
N ASP A 2 -14.02 21.09 18.96
CA ASP A 2 -13.49 21.45 17.64
C ASP A 2 -12.40 20.46 17.19
N VAL A 3 -11.95 20.56 15.93
CA VAL A 3 -11.00 19.59 15.34
C VAL A 3 -9.63 19.62 16.01
N LEU A 4 -9.13 20.81 16.37
CA LEU A 4 -7.82 20.92 16.99
C LEU A 4 -7.80 20.37 18.41
N SER A 5 -8.90 20.59 19.16
CA SER A 5 -9.08 20.00 20.50
C SER A 5 -9.12 18.47 20.43
N ARG A 6 -9.77 17.88 19.40
CA ARG A 6 -9.72 16.43 19.17
C ARG A 6 -8.32 15.96 18.82
N ALA A 7 -7.63 16.68 17.93
CA ALA A 7 -6.28 16.33 17.52
C ALA A 7 -5.31 16.22 18.70
N ARG A 8 -5.39 17.18 19.64
CA ARG A 8 -4.54 17.20 20.85
C ARG A 8 -4.63 15.91 21.65
N LEU A 9 -5.78 15.23 21.65
CA LEU A 9 -5.93 13.96 22.38
C LEU A 9 -5.05 12.84 21.82
N PHE A 10 -4.64 12.94 20.57
CA PHE A 10 -3.87 11.91 19.88
C PHE A 10 -2.40 12.30 19.60
N GLU A 11 -2.02 13.55 19.80
CA GLU A 11 -0.68 14.04 19.41
C GLU A 11 0.45 13.27 20.08
N ALA A 12 0.35 12.99 21.38
CA ALA A 12 1.36 12.19 22.08
C ALA A 12 1.48 10.76 21.51
N THR A 13 0.36 10.16 21.10
CA THR A 13 0.34 8.82 20.50
C THR A 13 0.87 8.86 19.06
N ILE A 14 0.51 9.89 18.30
CA ILE A 14 1.05 10.13 16.95
C ILE A 14 2.58 10.23 17.00
N GLU A 15 3.12 11.02 17.92
CA GLU A 15 4.56 11.19 18.09
C GLU A 15 5.25 9.87 18.44
N LYS A 16 4.72 9.12 19.41
CA LYS A 16 5.25 7.80 19.78
C LYS A 16 5.20 6.79 18.64
N ALA A 17 4.08 6.70 17.95
CA ALA A 17 3.91 5.80 16.80
C ALA A 17 4.84 6.18 15.63
N ALA A 18 4.96 7.46 15.33
CA ALA A 18 5.88 7.97 14.32
C ALA A 18 7.34 7.64 14.66
N LYS A 19 7.75 7.91 15.90
CA LYS A 19 9.10 7.63 16.39
C LYS A 19 9.43 6.15 16.33
N SER A 20 8.52 5.27 16.70
CA SER A 20 8.74 3.81 16.70
C SER A 20 9.04 3.24 15.30
N GLU A 21 8.51 3.88 14.26
CA GLU A 21 8.72 3.46 12.88
C GLU A 21 9.67 4.36 12.09
N GLY A 22 10.15 5.44 12.69
CA GLY A 22 11.03 6.43 12.05
C GLY A 22 10.33 7.19 10.91
N VAL A 23 9.05 7.53 11.08
CA VAL A 23 8.27 8.32 10.12
C VAL A 23 8.01 9.73 10.67
N ASP A 24 7.68 10.66 9.78
CA ASP A 24 7.34 12.01 10.17
C ASP A 24 5.94 12.04 10.82
N PRO A 25 5.82 12.50 12.09
CA PRO A 25 4.54 12.60 12.78
C PRO A 25 3.54 13.53 12.07
N LEU A 26 4.03 14.53 11.32
CA LEU A 26 3.18 15.44 10.55
C LEU A 26 2.38 14.69 9.48
N ILE A 27 2.94 13.62 8.90
CA ILE A 27 2.23 12.79 7.91
C ILE A 27 1.08 12.04 8.59
N LEU A 28 1.32 11.41 9.74
CA LEU A 28 0.26 10.70 10.48
C LEU A 28 -0.86 11.65 10.91
N TRP A 29 -0.51 12.82 11.43
CA TRP A 29 -1.49 13.85 11.80
C TRP A 29 -2.31 14.30 10.59
N THR A 30 -1.66 14.55 9.46
CA THR A 30 -2.30 14.95 8.21
C THR A 30 -3.29 13.89 7.71
N ILE A 31 -2.92 12.61 7.76
CA ILE A 31 -3.78 11.51 7.38
C ILE A 31 -5.00 11.43 8.31
N ALA A 32 -4.80 11.45 9.64
CA ALA A 32 -5.91 11.42 10.61
C ALA A 32 -6.89 12.58 10.42
N TYR A 33 -6.35 13.76 10.08
CA TYR A 33 -7.16 14.93 9.74
C TYR A 33 -7.95 14.71 8.45
N ASN A 34 -7.32 14.25 7.38
CA ASN A 34 -7.98 14.02 6.09
C ASN A 34 -9.07 12.95 6.19
N GLU A 35 -8.78 11.84 6.87
CA GLU A 35 -9.69 10.69 6.95
C GLU A 35 -10.93 10.99 7.80
N THR A 36 -10.74 11.47 9.02
CA THR A 36 -11.84 11.51 9.99
C THR A 36 -12.00 12.82 10.74
N ARG A 37 -11.11 13.79 10.57
CA ARG A 37 -11.03 14.95 11.47
C ARG A 37 -10.91 14.51 12.93
N PHE A 38 -10.09 13.47 13.19
CA PHE A 38 -9.85 12.88 14.50
C PHE A 38 -11.11 12.31 15.19
N ARG A 39 -11.92 11.55 14.45
CA ARG A 39 -13.10 10.84 14.95
C ARG A 39 -12.90 9.32 14.82
N PRO A 40 -12.47 8.64 15.89
CA PRO A 40 -12.06 7.23 15.81
C PRO A 40 -13.22 6.23 15.64
N TRP A 41 -14.46 6.66 15.81
CA TRP A 41 -15.66 5.80 15.72
C TRP A 41 -16.27 5.71 14.32
N LEU A 42 -15.69 6.37 13.33
CA LEU A 42 -16.28 6.43 12.00
C LEU A 42 -16.01 5.16 11.18
N THR A 43 -17.05 4.80 10.42
CA THR A 43 -16.96 3.81 9.33
C THR A 43 -17.45 4.45 8.05
N SER A 44 -16.69 4.33 6.97
CA SER A 44 -17.10 4.83 5.68
C SER A 44 -18.07 3.87 4.98
N PRO A 45 -18.84 4.35 3.97
CA PRO A 45 -19.68 3.46 3.15
C PRO A 45 -18.90 2.36 2.42
N LYS A 46 -17.60 2.52 2.27
CA LYS A 46 -16.68 1.53 1.68
C LYS A 46 -16.07 0.60 2.73
N ASN A 47 -16.56 0.63 3.98
CA ASN A 47 -16.06 -0.16 5.11
C ASN A 47 -14.61 0.18 5.54
N ALA A 48 -14.16 1.42 5.30
CA ALA A 48 -12.96 1.92 5.96
C ALA A 48 -13.28 2.30 7.40
N GLN A 49 -12.43 1.95 8.37
CA GLN A 49 -12.77 1.91 9.79
C GLN A 49 -11.81 2.72 10.65
N GLY A 50 -12.35 3.37 11.67
CA GLY A 50 -11.63 4.01 12.75
C GLY A 50 -10.92 5.31 12.37
N LEU A 51 -10.05 5.79 13.28
CA LEU A 51 -9.34 7.06 13.18
C LEU A 51 -8.60 7.25 11.84
N MET A 52 -7.94 6.19 11.40
CA MET A 52 -7.06 6.17 10.23
C MET A 52 -7.71 5.54 9.00
N GLN A 53 -9.02 5.22 9.06
CA GLN A 53 -9.81 4.67 7.97
C GLN A 53 -9.16 3.45 7.29
N PHE A 54 -8.76 2.48 8.10
CA PHE A 54 -8.23 1.24 7.56
C PHE A 54 -9.31 0.40 6.88
N MET A 55 -9.03 -0.03 5.67
CA MET A 55 -9.76 -1.13 5.05
C MET A 55 -9.43 -2.44 5.77
N PRO A 56 -10.39 -3.36 6.00
CA PRO A 56 -10.15 -4.59 6.77
C PRO A 56 -8.93 -5.39 6.34
N ALA A 57 -8.73 -5.50 5.04
CA ALA A 57 -7.60 -6.24 4.52
C ALA A 57 -6.26 -5.51 4.71
N THR A 58 -6.24 -4.17 4.71
CA THR A 58 -5.05 -3.39 5.05
C THR A 58 -4.79 -3.48 6.55
N ALA A 59 -5.82 -3.41 7.39
CA ALA A 59 -5.71 -3.62 8.82
C ALA A 59 -5.03 -4.97 9.14
N ALA A 60 -5.53 -6.05 8.56
CA ALA A 60 -4.95 -7.38 8.72
C ALA A 60 -3.48 -7.45 8.28
N ARG A 61 -3.15 -6.83 7.14
CA ARG A 61 -1.77 -6.78 6.61
C ARG A 61 -0.78 -6.12 7.58
N PHE A 62 -1.21 -5.10 8.31
CA PHE A 62 -0.37 -4.36 9.26
C PHE A 62 -0.59 -4.80 10.72
N GLY A 63 -1.29 -5.93 10.95
CA GLY A 63 -1.50 -6.51 12.27
C GLY A 63 -2.47 -5.72 13.15
N LEU A 64 -3.38 -4.95 12.54
CA LEU A 64 -4.40 -4.18 13.25
C LEU A 64 -5.66 -5.03 13.42
N THR A 65 -5.93 -5.47 14.64
CA THR A 65 -7.10 -6.28 14.99
C THR A 65 -8.34 -5.44 15.28
N ASN A 66 -8.17 -4.26 15.89
CA ASN A 66 -9.26 -3.34 16.20
C ASN A 66 -8.98 -1.94 15.60
N PRO A 67 -9.51 -1.62 14.41
CA PRO A 67 -9.32 -0.30 13.79
C PRO A 67 -9.93 0.88 14.55
N TYR A 68 -10.87 0.60 15.45
CA TYR A 68 -11.54 1.64 16.28
C TYR A 68 -10.75 2.00 17.53
N GLU A 69 -9.73 1.20 17.90
CA GLU A 69 -8.80 1.55 18.98
C GLU A 69 -7.73 2.50 18.41
N PRO A 70 -7.70 3.79 18.85
CA PRO A 70 -6.89 4.81 18.20
C PRO A 70 -5.38 4.54 18.28
N THR A 71 -4.90 4.02 19.42
CA THR A 71 -3.47 3.77 19.61
C THR A 71 -2.97 2.72 18.63
N SER A 72 -3.61 1.55 18.59
CA SER A 72 -3.25 0.47 17.67
C SER A 72 -3.37 0.93 16.21
N SER A 73 -4.40 1.72 15.89
CA SER A 73 -4.64 2.27 14.56
C SER A 73 -3.51 3.22 14.13
N LEU A 74 -3.01 4.08 15.03
CA LEU A 74 -1.89 4.98 14.77
C LEU A 74 -0.57 4.23 14.57
N TYR A 75 -0.29 3.19 15.36
CA TYR A 75 0.91 2.36 15.17
C TYR A 75 0.86 1.58 13.84
N ALA A 76 -0.29 1.01 13.49
CA ALA A 76 -0.47 0.36 12.20
C ALA A 76 -0.31 1.35 11.04
N ALA A 77 -0.83 2.58 11.18
CA ALA A 77 -0.67 3.63 10.19
C ALA A 77 0.78 4.07 10.03
N ALA A 78 1.55 4.15 11.11
CA ALA A 78 2.98 4.45 11.05
C ALA A 78 3.73 3.39 10.22
N LYS A 79 3.45 2.10 10.44
CA LYS A 79 4.01 1.00 9.62
C LYS A 79 3.62 1.12 8.15
N TYR A 80 2.35 1.45 7.87
CA TYR A 80 1.87 1.60 6.50
C TYR A 80 2.52 2.81 5.82
N VAL A 81 2.59 3.97 6.50
CA VAL A 81 3.29 5.17 5.98
C VAL A 81 4.76 4.88 5.71
N LYS A 82 5.46 4.16 6.60
CA LYS A 82 6.83 3.72 6.36
C LYS A 82 6.97 2.88 5.10
N TYR A 83 6.07 1.92 4.90
CA TYR A 83 6.03 1.11 3.70
C TYR A 83 5.81 1.96 2.45
N LEU A 84 4.83 2.87 2.46
CA LEU A 84 4.56 3.78 1.35
C LEU A 84 5.71 4.75 1.09
N GLY A 85 6.31 5.29 2.15
CA GLY A 85 7.47 6.16 2.06
C GLY A 85 8.63 5.50 1.33
N ARG A 86 8.96 4.26 1.67
CA ARG A 86 10.00 3.48 0.99
C ARG A 86 9.65 3.16 -0.46
N LEU A 87 8.36 2.91 -0.75
CA LEU A 87 7.90 2.58 -2.10
C LEU A 87 7.94 3.79 -3.05
N PHE A 88 7.77 5.00 -2.51
CA PHE A 88 7.64 6.23 -3.29
C PHE A 88 8.71 7.28 -2.97
N ASP A 89 9.89 6.87 -2.48
CA ASP A 89 11.02 7.76 -2.19
C ASP A 89 10.64 8.94 -1.28
N TRP A 90 9.75 8.71 -0.33
CA TRP A 90 9.25 9.71 0.63
C TRP A 90 8.63 10.96 -0.02
N ARG A 91 8.19 10.88 -1.28
CA ARG A 91 7.44 11.96 -1.91
C ARG A 91 6.08 12.09 -1.25
N LEU A 92 5.85 13.19 -0.56
CA LEU A 92 4.65 13.41 0.25
C LEU A 92 3.36 13.19 -0.55
N GLU A 93 3.29 13.76 -1.75
CA GLU A 93 2.13 13.64 -2.63
C GLU A 93 1.87 12.19 -3.02
N SER A 94 2.91 11.42 -3.32
CA SER A 94 2.79 10.00 -3.67
C SER A 94 2.34 9.16 -2.47
N VAL A 95 2.88 9.44 -1.28
CA VAL A 95 2.48 8.75 -0.03
C VAL A 95 1.01 9.02 0.28
N LEU A 96 0.58 10.29 0.22
CA LEU A 96 -0.82 10.65 0.47
C LEU A 96 -1.76 10.06 -0.60
N ALA A 97 -1.37 10.12 -1.87
CA ALA A 97 -2.15 9.50 -2.95
C ALA A 97 -2.28 7.99 -2.78
N ALA A 98 -1.19 7.31 -2.38
CA ALA A 98 -1.16 5.87 -2.18
C ALA A 98 -1.97 5.44 -0.95
N TYR A 99 -1.97 6.23 0.11
CA TYR A 99 -2.82 5.98 1.27
C TYR A 99 -4.31 6.03 0.88
N ASN A 100 -4.70 7.04 0.07
CA ASN A 100 -6.10 7.22 -0.36
C ASN A 100 -6.52 6.30 -1.51
N ALA A 101 -5.70 6.16 -2.57
CA ALA A 101 -6.06 5.44 -3.79
C ALA A 101 -5.49 4.02 -3.91
N GLY A 102 -4.62 3.65 -2.98
CA GLY A 102 -3.86 2.40 -3.01
C GLY A 102 -2.52 2.52 -3.74
N GLU A 103 -1.50 1.87 -3.18
CA GLU A 103 -0.15 1.90 -3.71
C GLU A 103 -0.03 1.36 -5.15
N GLY A 104 -0.85 0.35 -5.49
CA GLY A 104 -0.89 -0.21 -6.84
C GLY A 104 -1.35 0.81 -7.88
N THR A 105 -2.36 1.60 -7.53
CA THR A 105 -2.86 2.67 -8.40
C THR A 105 -1.77 3.72 -8.66
N VAL A 106 -1.13 4.22 -7.60
CA VAL A 106 -0.08 5.24 -7.72
C VAL A 106 1.11 4.70 -8.51
N SER A 107 1.53 3.46 -8.25
CA SER A 107 2.59 2.80 -9.03
C SER A 107 2.25 2.68 -10.51
N ALA A 108 0.99 2.33 -10.84
CA ALA A 108 0.54 2.25 -12.23
C ALA A 108 0.70 3.59 -12.98
N TYR A 109 0.35 4.69 -12.33
CA TYR A 109 0.51 6.02 -12.90
C TYR A 109 1.95 6.56 -12.85
N LEU A 110 2.73 6.17 -11.85
CA LEU A 110 4.13 6.59 -11.74
C LEU A 110 4.99 5.98 -12.84
N TYR A 111 4.76 4.71 -13.15
CA TYR A 111 5.55 3.96 -14.12
C TYR A 111 4.89 3.84 -15.50
N GLY A 112 3.70 4.38 -15.70
CA GLY A 112 2.97 4.30 -16.97
C GLY A 112 2.57 2.88 -17.32
N ARG A 113 2.09 2.11 -16.35
CA ARG A 113 1.65 0.73 -16.52
C ARG A 113 0.15 0.62 -16.29
N ASN A 114 -0.47 -0.38 -16.85
CA ASN A 114 -1.83 -0.75 -16.47
C ASN A 114 -1.80 -1.72 -15.28
N LEU A 115 -2.90 -1.77 -14.55
CA LEU A 115 -3.11 -2.68 -13.43
C LEU A 115 -4.55 -3.17 -13.45
N LYS A 116 -4.76 -4.47 -13.45
CA LYS A 116 -6.11 -5.04 -13.31
C LYS A 116 -6.42 -5.25 -11.82
N SER A 117 -7.41 -4.54 -11.32
CA SER A 117 -7.86 -4.63 -9.93
C SER A 117 -9.37 -4.74 -9.88
N ASN A 118 -9.90 -5.78 -9.21
CA ASN A 118 -11.34 -6.04 -9.07
C ASN A 118 -12.13 -6.05 -10.40
N GLY A 119 -11.54 -6.62 -11.43
CA GLY A 119 -12.14 -6.66 -12.76
C GLY A 119 -12.05 -5.34 -13.53
N ARG A 120 -11.55 -4.26 -12.92
CA ARG A 120 -11.33 -2.98 -13.57
C ARG A 120 -9.87 -2.82 -14.00
N LEU A 121 -9.68 -2.27 -15.19
CA LEU A 121 -8.36 -1.88 -15.67
C LEU A 121 -8.05 -0.46 -15.20
N ILE A 122 -7.03 -0.33 -14.34
CA ILE A 122 -6.51 0.94 -13.87
C ILE A 122 -5.43 1.40 -14.83
N ASN A 123 -5.43 2.68 -15.19
CA ASN A 123 -4.48 3.29 -16.12
C ASN A 123 -4.40 2.54 -17.47
N ALA A 124 -5.55 2.24 -18.07
CA ALA A 124 -5.64 1.53 -19.35
C ALA A 124 -4.80 2.17 -20.46
N SER A 125 -4.69 3.50 -20.46
CA SER A 125 -3.87 4.29 -21.40
C SER A 125 -2.38 4.33 -21.06
N GLN A 126 -1.93 3.63 -20.03
CA GLN A 126 -0.53 3.58 -19.57
C GLN A 126 0.11 4.96 -19.39
N ARG A 127 -0.71 5.93 -18.99
CA ARG A 127 -0.29 7.33 -18.81
C ARG A 127 0.65 7.44 -17.62
N ARG A 128 1.75 8.19 -17.77
CA ARG A 128 2.60 8.64 -16.66
C ARG A 128 2.10 9.97 -16.12
N THR A 129 2.10 10.12 -14.81
CA THR A 129 1.76 11.36 -14.12
C THR A 129 2.85 11.75 -13.13
N VAL A 130 2.94 13.04 -12.83
CA VAL A 130 3.86 13.55 -11.83
C VAL A 130 3.50 12.93 -10.48
N ASN A 131 4.50 12.42 -9.76
CA ASN A 131 4.34 11.75 -8.48
C ASN A 131 3.36 10.56 -8.49
N GLY A 132 3.02 10.00 -9.66
CA GLY A 132 2.09 8.89 -9.79
C GLY A 132 0.65 9.23 -9.42
N LEU A 133 0.27 10.51 -9.40
CA LEU A 133 -1.07 10.95 -9.01
C LEU A 133 -2.10 10.48 -10.04
N PRO A 134 -3.06 9.62 -9.66
CA PRO A 134 -4.12 9.23 -10.56
C PRO A 134 -5.07 10.41 -10.80
N PRO A 135 -5.68 10.55 -11.99
CA PRO A 135 -6.57 11.65 -12.31
C PRO A 135 -7.96 11.48 -11.68
N TYR A 136 -8.00 11.04 -10.42
CA TYR A 136 -9.23 10.89 -9.66
C TYR A 136 -9.49 12.14 -8.84
N LYS A 137 -10.65 12.78 -9.04
CA LYS A 137 -11.03 14.01 -8.33
C LYS A 137 -10.91 13.85 -6.80
N GLU A 138 -11.33 12.70 -6.26
CA GLU A 138 -11.24 12.38 -4.84
C GLU A 138 -9.78 12.39 -4.36
N THR A 139 -8.89 11.67 -5.06
CA THR A 139 -7.48 11.55 -4.68
C THR A 139 -6.72 12.87 -4.86
N LEU A 140 -6.97 13.59 -5.94
CA LEU A 140 -6.35 14.91 -6.18
C LEU A 140 -6.75 15.92 -5.09
N GLY A 141 -8.03 15.93 -4.69
CA GLY A 141 -8.52 16.75 -3.58
C GLY A 141 -7.89 16.34 -2.23
N TYR A 142 -7.79 15.04 -1.98
CA TYR A 142 -7.15 14.49 -0.77
C TYR A 142 -5.67 14.91 -0.66
N VAL A 143 -4.93 14.78 -1.74
CA VAL A 143 -3.51 15.17 -1.79
C VAL A 143 -3.35 16.67 -1.62
N SER A 144 -4.13 17.48 -2.37
CA SER A 144 -4.07 18.94 -2.25
C SER A 144 -4.32 19.42 -0.82
N GLN A 145 -5.38 18.91 -0.18
CA GLN A 145 -5.68 19.24 1.21
C GLN A 145 -4.58 18.74 2.15
N GLY A 146 -4.10 17.51 1.97
CA GLY A 146 -3.06 16.93 2.81
C GLY A 146 -1.76 17.73 2.76
N VAL A 147 -1.32 18.15 1.57
CA VAL A 147 -0.12 18.99 1.41
C VAL A 147 -0.28 20.35 2.10
N GLN A 148 -1.47 20.97 2.02
CA GLN A 148 -1.75 22.24 2.70
C GLN A 148 -1.70 22.06 4.23
N VAL A 149 -2.33 21.01 4.76
CA VAL A 149 -2.32 20.68 6.19
C VAL A 149 -0.91 20.40 6.68
N TYR A 150 -0.15 19.57 5.96
CA TYR A 150 1.24 19.27 6.30
C TYR A 150 2.12 20.52 6.39
N ARG A 151 2.01 21.40 5.37
CA ARG A 151 2.75 22.68 5.34
C ARG A 151 2.36 23.59 6.52
N TRP A 152 1.08 23.69 6.80
CA TRP A 152 0.58 24.47 7.94
C TRP A 152 1.14 23.94 9.26
N LEU A 153 1.07 22.63 9.50
CA LEU A 153 1.65 21.99 10.70
C LEU A 153 3.14 22.27 10.86
N LYS A 154 3.88 22.19 9.75
CA LYS A 154 5.32 22.48 9.72
C LYS A 154 5.61 23.93 10.07
N GLN A 155 4.82 24.88 9.56
CA GLN A 155 4.93 26.30 9.89
C GLN A 155 4.62 26.58 11.36
N GLN A 156 3.69 25.81 11.97
CA GLN A 156 3.36 25.91 13.38
C GLN A 156 4.41 25.27 14.32
N GLY A 157 5.45 24.64 13.76
CA GLY A 157 6.47 23.95 14.56
C GLY A 157 5.93 22.77 15.36
N ARG A 158 4.81 22.15 14.95
CA ARG A 158 4.26 20.99 15.65
C ARG A 158 5.23 19.83 15.64
N PHE A 159 5.33 19.12 16.77
CA PHE A 159 6.26 18.01 17.01
C PHE A 159 7.74 18.37 16.91
N GLY A 160 8.08 19.66 16.97
CA GLY A 160 9.45 20.13 16.78
C GLY A 160 9.93 20.00 15.33
N THR A 161 11.25 19.98 15.13
CA THR A 161 11.84 19.66 13.83
C THR A 161 11.61 18.17 13.61
N PRO A 162 10.85 17.74 12.57
CA PRO A 162 10.70 16.34 12.28
C PRO A 162 12.10 15.74 12.13
N PRO A 163 12.32 14.49 12.62
CA PRO A 163 13.55 13.80 12.29
C PRO A 163 13.69 13.91 10.78
N THR A 164 14.83 14.41 10.32
CA THR A 164 15.14 14.56 8.91
C THR A 164 14.66 13.26 8.24
N PRO A 165 13.77 13.30 7.23
CA PRO A 165 13.34 12.08 6.58
C PRO A 165 14.60 11.42 6.09
N PHE A 166 15.02 10.40 6.83
CA PHE A 166 16.25 9.68 6.62
C PHE A 166 17.30 10.54 5.92
N ALA A 167 18.24 11.10 6.70
CA ALA A 167 19.53 11.52 6.12
C ALA A 167 19.90 10.35 5.24
N ALA A 168 19.86 10.59 3.96
CA ALA A 168 19.92 9.55 2.95
C ALA A 168 20.99 8.51 3.32
N GLU A 169 20.61 7.43 3.99
CA GLU A 169 21.25 6.19 3.64
C GLU A 169 21.02 6.14 2.15
N LYS A 170 22.08 6.29 1.41
CA LYS A 170 22.14 6.34 -0.04
C LYS A 170 21.41 5.12 -0.60
N TYR A 171 20.10 5.24 -0.69
CA TYR A 171 19.38 4.36 -1.58
C TYR A 171 19.81 4.79 -2.97
N PRO A 172 20.36 3.90 -3.77
CA PRO A 172 20.86 4.25 -5.09
C PRO A 172 19.76 4.99 -5.83
N ARG A 173 20.04 6.23 -6.20
CA ARG A 173 19.20 7.01 -7.09
C ARG A 173 18.94 6.18 -8.32
N SER A 174 17.63 5.91 -8.55
CA SER A 174 17.03 5.67 -9.87
C SER A 174 17.97 5.24 -10.98
N GLU A 175 17.67 4.08 -11.57
CA GLU A 175 17.89 3.68 -12.98
C GLU A 175 19.24 4.01 -13.68
N ARG A 176 20.10 4.86 -13.17
CA ARG A 176 21.38 5.23 -13.79
C ARG A 176 22.60 4.50 -13.24
N GLU A 177 22.52 3.81 -12.13
CA GLU A 177 23.64 3.05 -11.55
C GLU A 177 23.46 1.52 -11.58
N ILE A 178 22.42 1.02 -12.24
CA ILE A 178 22.38 -0.39 -12.62
C ILE A 178 23.06 -0.54 -13.99
N LYS A 179 24.29 -0.06 -14.07
CA LYS A 179 25.23 -0.50 -15.11
C LYS A 179 26.18 -1.51 -14.49
N ALA A 180 26.04 -2.73 -14.99
CA ALA A 180 27.05 -3.76 -14.97
C ALA A 180 27.47 -4.30 -13.60
N THR A 181 26.56 -5.00 -12.95
CA THR A 181 26.94 -6.27 -12.32
C THR A 181 25.96 -7.29 -12.88
N GLU A 182 26.44 -8.38 -13.41
CA GLU A 182 25.63 -9.48 -13.94
C GLU A 182 24.58 -9.88 -12.92
N VAL A 183 23.39 -9.35 -13.07
CA VAL A 183 22.23 -9.76 -12.29
C VAL A 183 21.75 -11.04 -12.98
N GLN A 184 22.07 -12.17 -12.38
CA GLN A 184 21.26 -13.36 -12.58
C GLN A 184 19.80 -12.91 -12.47
N GLU A 185 19.02 -13.13 -13.52
CA GLU A 185 17.62 -12.76 -13.62
C GLU A 185 16.80 -13.44 -12.51
N SER A 186 16.75 -12.83 -11.37
CA SER A 186 15.75 -13.18 -10.37
C SER A 186 14.44 -12.50 -10.79
N LYS A 187 13.47 -13.30 -11.20
CA LYS A 187 12.11 -12.84 -11.53
C LYS A 187 11.50 -12.19 -10.28
N ALA A 188 11.65 -10.88 -10.15
CA ALA A 188 11.04 -10.16 -9.05
C ALA A 188 9.53 -10.04 -9.29
N ILE A 189 8.76 -10.70 -8.43
CA ILE A 189 7.30 -10.58 -8.41
C ILE A 189 6.94 -9.47 -7.43
N LEU A 190 6.33 -8.40 -7.93
CA LEU A 190 5.77 -7.34 -7.09
C LEU A 190 4.32 -7.68 -6.76
N VAL A 191 4.02 -7.78 -5.47
CA VAL A 191 2.66 -7.99 -4.98
C VAL A 191 2.07 -6.64 -4.59
N PHE A 192 1.07 -6.20 -5.30
CA PHE A 192 0.31 -5.00 -4.97
C PHE A 192 -0.96 -5.37 -4.22
N TYR A 193 -1.24 -4.57 -3.22
CA TYR A 193 -2.42 -4.70 -2.40
C TYR A 193 -3.30 -3.45 -2.54
N ASP A 194 -4.55 -3.63 -2.95
CA ASP A 194 -5.52 -2.53 -3.02
C ASP A 194 -6.25 -2.41 -1.67
N PRO A 195 -5.96 -1.37 -0.88
CA PRO A 195 -6.55 -1.20 0.44
C PRO A 195 -8.05 -0.94 0.41
N ARG A 196 -8.61 -0.51 -0.74
CA ARG A 196 -10.06 -0.25 -0.88
C ARG A 196 -10.86 -1.51 -1.11
N THR A 197 -10.25 -2.52 -1.68
CA THR A 197 -10.96 -3.70 -2.14
C THR A 197 -10.50 -4.98 -1.46
N GLY A 198 -9.41 -4.90 -0.71
CA GLY A 198 -8.83 -6.05 -0.03
C GLY A 198 -8.15 -7.06 -0.96
N ARG A 199 -8.05 -6.79 -2.25
CA ARG A 199 -7.50 -7.73 -3.24
C ARG A 199 -6.02 -7.51 -3.48
N ARG A 200 -5.32 -8.61 -3.76
CA ARG A 200 -3.91 -8.64 -4.12
C ARG A 200 -3.76 -8.81 -5.61
N SER A 201 -2.86 -8.06 -6.22
CA SER A 201 -2.49 -8.19 -7.63
C SER A 201 -1.00 -8.45 -7.74
N LEU A 202 -0.62 -9.39 -8.59
CA LEU A 202 0.78 -9.67 -8.92
C LEU A 202 1.16 -8.97 -10.21
N ILE A 203 2.33 -8.35 -10.22
CA ILE A 203 2.96 -7.88 -11.45
C ILE A 203 4.28 -8.61 -11.57
N SER A 204 4.41 -9.46 -12.58
CA SER A 204 5.70 -10.05 -12.94
C SER A 204 6.43 -9.12 -13.91
N ARG A 205 7.75 -9.12 -13.87
CA ARG A 205 8.58 -8.36 -14.80
C ARG A 205 8.63 -8.98 -16.20
N GLU A 206 8.13 -10.19 -16.36
CA GLU A 206 8.01 -10.81 -17.66
C GLU A 206 6.79 -10.27 -18.42
N THR A 207 7.01 -10.03 -19.66
CA THR A 207 6.18 -9.41 -20.69
C THR A 207 4.86 -10.15 -21.04
N SER A 208 4.27 -10.88 -20.10
CA SER A 208 2.93 -11.42 -20.29
C SER A 208 1.91 -10.46 -19.70
N ASP A 209 1.05 -9.94 -20.53
CA ASP A 209 0.05 -8.90 -20.24
C ASP A 209 -1.06 -9.31 -19.26
N GLU A 210 -0.98 -10.45 -18.61
CA GLU A 210 -2.00 -10.91 -17.66
C GLU A 210 -1.49 -11.00 -16.23
N PRO A 211 -2.09 -10.23 -15.29
CA PRO A 211 -1.81 -10.39 -13.87
C PRO A 211 -2.37 -11.71 -13.35
N GLN A 212 -1.52 -12.60 -12.88
CA GLN A 212 -1.96 -13.85 -12.26
C GLN A 212 -2.63 -13.59 -10.91
N LYS A 213 -3.78 -14.23 -10.67
CA LYS A 213 -4.47 -14.21 -9.39
C LYS A 213 -3.76 -15.11 -8.39
N LEU A 214 -3.38 -14.55 -7.23
CA LEU A 214 -2.92 -15.36 -6.10
C LEU A 214 -4.10 -15.89 -5.30
N SER A 215 -4.08 -17.19 -5.03
CA SER A 215 -4.84 -17.81 -3.96
C SER A 215 -4.17 -17.51 -2.61
N PHE A 216 -5.00 -17.44 -1.56
CA PHE A 216 -4.64 -16.98 -0.22
C PHE A 216 -3.37 -17.63 0.37
N GLY A 217 -2.38 -16.80 0.73
CA GLY A 217 -1.18 -17.15 1.47
C GLY A 217 -0.50 -15.89 2.05
N PRO A 218 0.39 -16.02 3.04
CA PRO A 218 1.10 -14.88 3.61
C PRO A 218 1.98 -14.21 2.54
N VAL A 219 2.01 -12.88 2.55
CA VAL A 219 2.88 -12.10 1.67
C VAL A 219 4.32 -12.26 2.15
N ILE A 220 5.11 -13.05 1.47
CA ILE A 220 6.55 -13.09 1.67
C ILE A 220 7.15 -12.05 0.74
N VAL A 221 7.52 -10.90 1.29
CA VAL A 221 8.41 -9.96 0.64
C VAL A 221 9.82 -10.43 0.95
N GLY A 222 10.32 -11.39 0.18
CA GLY A 222 11.64 -11.98 0.39
C GLY A 222 12.37 -12.13 -0.93
N GLN A 223 13.63 -11.82 -0.87
CA GLN A 223 14.58 -12.21 -1.91
C GLN A 223 14.65 -13.74 -1.93
N ASN A 224 14.64 -14.31 -3.14
CA ASN A 224 14.87 -15.72 -3.43
C ASN A 224 13.81 -16.72 -2.93
N ILE A 225 12.78 -16.93 -3.74
CA ILE A 225 12.08 -18.21 -3.74
C ILE A 225 12.88 -19.14 -4.65
N PRO A 226 13.50 -20.23 -4.15
CA PRO A 226 14.11 -21.19 -5.04
C PRO A 226 13.02 -21.84 -5.89
N THR A 227 13.13 -21.71 -7.19
CA THR A 227 12.31 -22.46 -8.14
C THR A 227 12.70 -23.92 -8.04
N ASN A 228 11.93 -24.70 -7.33
CA ASN A 228 12.02 -26.16 -7.42
C ASN A 228 11.50 -26.60 -8.79
N SER A 229 12.39 -26.58 -9.76
CA SER A 229 12.25 -27.32 -11.00
C SER A 229 12.63 -28.74 -10.72
N ALA A 230 11.71 -29.56 -10.28
CA ALA A 230 11.94 -30.99 -10.31
C ALA A 230 10.61 -31.77 -10.34
N ARG A 231 10.57 -32.55 -11.40
CA ARG A 231 9.82 -33.79 -11.57
C ARG A 231 8.37 -33.69 -12.02
N ARG A 232 8.26 -33.64 -13.34
CA ARG A 232 7.24 -34.42 -14.05
C ARG A 232 7.30 -35.89 -13.57
N ALA A 233 6.39 -36.27 -12.72
CA ALA A 233 6.04 -37.68 -12.58
C ALA A 233 4.88 -37.90 -13.55
N ARG A 234 5.17 -38.63 -14.62
CA ARG A 234 4.16 -39.31 -15.43
C ARG A 234 3.47 -40.31 -14.52
N SER A 235 2.19 -40.15 -14.29
CA SER A 235 1.34 -41.21 -13.81
C SER A 235 0.31 -41.46 -14.92
N THR A 236 0.65 -42.45 -15.73
CA THR A 236 -0.32 -43.19 -16.53
C THR A 236 -1.14 -44.04 -15.57
N PHE A 237 -2.41 -43.71 -15.44
CA PHE A 237 -3.40 -44.66 -14.93
C PHE A 237 -4.53 -44.71 -15.96
N ALA A 238 -4.44 -45.75 -16.81
CA ALA A 238 -5.57 -46.28 -17.53
C ALA A 238 -6.44 -47.05 -16.53
N GLY A 239 -7.69 -46.75 -16.47
CA GLY A 239 -8.69 -47.46 -15.67
C GLY A 239 -10.04 -47.24 -16.31
N GLU A 240 -10.34 -48.11 -17.28
CA GLU A 240 -11.70 -48.32 -17.79
C GLU A 240 -12.63 -48.67 -16.63
N ILE A 241 -13.77 -48.00 -16.54
CA ILE A 241 -14.91 -48.49 -15.79
C ILE A 241 -16.14 -48.50 -16.71
N SER A 242 -16.52 -49.73 -16.98
CA SER A 242 -17.67 -50.18 -17.70
C SER A 242 -18.99 -49.68 -17.12
N LEU A 243 -19.84 -49.20 -18.00
CA LEU A 243 -21.26 -48.98 -17.77
C LEU A 243 -21.97 -50.36 -17.65
N SER A 244 -22.68 -50.56 -16.55
CA SER A 244 -23.71 -51.59 -16.44
C SER A 244 -25.03 -50.93 -16.12
N THR A 245 -25.90 -50.95 -17.13
CA THR A 245 -27.32 -50.76 -17.01
C THR A 245 -27.98 -51.93 -16.27
N HIS A 246 -28.85 -51.66 -15.29
CA HIS A 246 -29.97 -52.57 -15.00
C HIS A 246 -31.18 -51.76 -14.52
N GLU A 247 -32.26 -51.99 -15.27
CA GLU A 247 -33.64 -51.65 -14.97
C GLU A 247 -34.13 -52.33 -13.69
N ARG A 248 -34.89 -51.65 -12.87
CA ARG A 248 -36.29 -51.91 -12.51
C ARG A 248 -36.82 -50.81 -11.61
#